data_0b250f6367302f0cf894c1c97785dafc
#
_entry.id   0b250f6367302f0cf894c1c97785dafc
#
_cell.length_a   1.000
_cell.length_b   1.000
_cell.length_c   1.000
_cell.angle_alpha   90.00
_cell.angle_beta   90.00
_cell.angle_gamma   90.00
#
_symmetry.space_group_name_H-M   'P 1'
#
loop_
_entity.id
_entity.type
_entity.pdbx_description
1 polymer ?
#
loop_
_entity_poly.entity_id
_entity_poly.type
_entity_poly.pdbx_seq_one_letter_code
_entity_poly.pdbx_strand_id
1 'polypeptide(L)'
;MVACGSLAGFIPGVQAADIRILPVDNAKFLAGAKFDFDVEVSKAKNLKNVDITVNGQKADKFFGQKLDAKDLGNGVISYRANQVNFPKAGAYTVKATATDADGANSADARYTVVQDKAQRQAKNVILFVGDGMSLQAREMARIISKGMTNGKYNDLLAMEKMPHNCLITTSGYDSLTTDSANSASAYATGHKSVVNALGVYEDSTKDPFDDPRVENISEIVKRSRGMSVGIITQAESTDATPAAMVGHTRRRANQDYIASEYLEDYHRPDVIMGGGSRRYIPQSEQGSKRHDNQNVIQEFKDKGYTFVSNSKEMMAAP
;
A
#
# COMPACT_ATOMS: atom_id res chain seq x y z
N MET A 1 23.70 -38.18 -47.21
CA MET A 1 23.42 -38.35 -45.77
C MET A 1 22.32 -37.35 -45.41
N VAL A 2 21.10 -37.84 -45.26
CA VAL A 2 19.92 -37.05 -44.88
C VAL A 2 19.78 -37.14 -43.36
N ALA A 3 19.94 -36.03 -42.67
CA ALA A 3 19.75 -35.99 -41.23
C ALA A 3 18.25 -35.96 -40.93
N CYS A 4 17.75 -37.04 -40.32
CA CYS A 4 16.41 -37.13 -39.75
C CYS A 4 16.37 -36.26 -38.48
N GLY A 5 15.77 -35.05 -38.56
CA GLY A 5 15.44 -34.27 -37.40
C GLY A 5 14.22 -34.88 -36.69
N SER A 6 14.41 -35.36 -35.48
CA SER A 6 13.32 -35.79 -34.60
C SER A 6 12.46 -34.58 -34.19
N LEU A 7 11.22 -34.53 -34.66
CA LEU A 7 10.17 -33.70 -34.12
C LEU A 7 9.89 -34.19 -32.68
N ALA A 8 10.47 -33.53 -31.69
CA ALA A 8 9.99 -33.66 -30.32
C ALA A 8 8.59 -33.00 -30.28
N GLY A 9 7.57 -33.85 -30.21
CA GLY A 9 6.20 -33.40 -30.03
C GLY A 9 6.11 -32.61 -28.72
N PHE A 10 5.68 -31.34 -28.79
CA PHE A 10 5.22 -30.60 -27.64
C PHE A 10 3.98 -31.33 -27.08
N ILE A 11 4.17 -32.12 -26.05
CA ILE A 11 3.07 -32.55 -25.19
C ILE A 11 2.65 -31.26 -24.47
N PRO A 12 1.40 -30.74 -24.64
CA PRO A 12 0.94 -29.65 -23.83
C PRO A 12 0.99 -30.15 -22.38
N GLY A 13 1.91 -29.60 -21.59
CA GLY A 13 2.01 -29.90 -20.17
C GLY A 13 0.65 -29.71 -19.53
N VAL A 14 0.20 -30.70 -18.78
CA VAL A 14 -0.98 -30.56 -17.93
C VAL A 14 -0.72 -29.34 -17.04
N GLN A 15 -1.54 -28.31 -17.21
CA GLN A 15 -1.37 -27.05 -16.48
C GLN A 15 -1.99 -27.26 -15.09
N ALA A 16 -1.15 -27.60 -14.12
CA ALA A 16 -1.54 -27.69 -12.72
C ALA A 16 -2.07 -26.34 -12.20
N ALA A 17 -2.80 -26.37 -11.09
CA ALA A 17 -3.34 -25.17 -10.45
C ALA A 17 -2.27 -24.08 -10.29
N ASP A 18 -2.60 -22.84 -10.60
CA ASP A 18 -1.76 -21.66 -10.31
C ASP A 18 -1.99 -21.20 -8.87
N ILE A 19 -0.90 -20.86 -8.18
CA ILE A 19 -0.94 -20.40 -6.79
C ILE A 19 -0.29 -19.01 -6.70
N ARG A 20 -1.00 -18.04 -6.14
CA ARG A 20 -0.50 -16.71 -5.84
C ARG A 20 -0.53 -16.48 -4.34
N ILE A 21 0.56 -16.01 -3.77
CA ILE A 21 0.68 -15.71 -2.33
C ILE A 21 0.80 -14.21 -2.16
N LEU A 22 -0.03 -13.62 -1.32
CA LEU A 22 -0.03 -12.22 -0.95
C LEU A 22 0.17 -12.07 0.56
N PRO A 23 1.03 -11.18 1.01
CA PRO A 23 1.98 -10.33 0.27
C PRO A 23 2.95 -11.15 -0.61
N VAL A 24 3.51 -10.47 -1.63
CA VAL A 24 4.36 -11.13 -2.63
C VAL A 24 5.71 -11.57 -2.08
N ASP A 25 6.40 -12.47 -2.79
CA ASP A 25 7.76 -12.94 -2.43
C ASP A 25 8.73 -11.77 -2.24
N ASN A 26 9.67 -11.93 -1.29
CA ASN A 26 10.66 -10.96 -0.86
C ASN A 26 10.10 -9.69 -0.18
N ALA A 27 8.84 -9.68 0.26
CA ALA A 27 8.31 -8.61 1.07
C ALA A 27 9.04 -8.49 2.42
N LYS A 28 9.13 -7.26 2.92
CA LYS A 28 9.79 -6.93 4.20
C LYS A 28 8.78 -6.35 5.17
N PHE A 29 8.82 -6.79 6.41
CA PHE A 29 7.90 -6.37 7.45
C PHE A 29 8.66 -5.81 8.66
N LEU A 30 8.02 -4.90 9.37
CA LEU A 30 8.36 -4.61 10.75
C LEU A 30 7.68 -5.66 11.64
N ALA A 31 8.38 -6.18 12.65
CA ALA A 31 7.80 -7.13 13.59
C ALA A 31 6.54 -6.55 14.25
N GLY A 32 5.43 -7.28 14.18
CA GLY A 32 4.14 -6.84 14.69
C GLY A 32 3.33 -5.90 13.77
N ALA A 33 3.87 -5.49 12.60
CA ALA A 33 3.08 -4.80 11.59
C ALA A 33 2.01 -5.71 11.02
N LYS A 34 0.81 -5.16 10.85
CA LYS A 34 -0.36 -5.93 10.41
C LYS A 34 -0.49 -5.95 8.89
N PHE A 35 -1.02 -7.04 8.38
CA PHE A 35 -1.33 -7.19 6.97
C PHE A 35 -2.44 -8.24 6.78
N ASP A 36 -3.07 -8.21 5.62
CA ASP A 36 -3.97 -9.26 5.21
C ASP A 36 -3.18 -10.30 4.41
N PHE A 37 -3.20 -11.52 4.90
CA PHE A 37 -2.59 -12.67 4.25
C PHE A 37 -3.60 -13.33 3.33
N ASP A 38 -3.23 -13.63 2.10
CA ASP A 38 -4.09 -14.32 1.14
C ASP A 38 -3.30 -15.30 0.27
N VAL A 39 -3.92 -16.43 -0.02
CA VAL A 39 -3.44 -17.39 -1.00
C VAL A 39 -4.56 -17.67 -1.99
N GLU A 40 -4.36 -17.27 -3.22
CA GLU A 40 -5.29 -17.53 -4.31
C GLU A 40 -4.85 -18.77 -5.09
N VAL A 41 -5.79 -19.67 -5.32
CA VAL A 41 -5.63 -20.85 -6.17
C VAL A 41 -6.55 -20.72 -7.37
N SER A 42 -5.98 -20.73 -8.57
CA SER A 42 -6.70 -20.60 -9.84
C SER A 42 -6.38 -21.74 -10.79
N LYS A 43 -7.18 -21.91 -11.83
CA LYS A 43 -7.04 -22.96 -12.89
C LYS A 43 -7.06 -24.39 -12.36
N ALA A 44 -7.44 -24.62 -11.12
CA ALA A 44 -7.51 -25.96 -10.53
C ALA A 44 -8.67 -26.78 -11.14
N LYS A 45 -8.39 -28.02 -11.49
CA LYS A 45 -9.40 -28.99 -11.95
C LYS A 45 -9.85 -29.88 -10.78
N ASN A 46 -11.05 -29.65 -10.28
CA ASN A 46 -11.57 -30.40 -9.12
C ASN A 46 -10.59 -30.32 -7.94
N LEU A 47 -10.39 -29.10 -7.40
CA LEU A 47 -9.52 -28.86 -6.26
C LEU A 47 -9.88 -29.76 -5.09
N LYS A 48 -8.93 -30.57 -4.61
CA LYS A 48 -9.13 -31.56 -3.55
C LYS A 48 -8.64 -31.06 -2.21
N ASN A 49 -7.50 -30.38 -2.20
CA ASN A 49 -6.87 -29.92 -0.97
C ASN A 49 -5.96 -28.71 -1.23
N VAL A 50 -5.91 -27.80 -0.26
CA VAL A 50 -4.90 -26.73 -0.21
C VAL A 50 -4.23 -26.79 1.15
N ASP A 51 -2.92 -26.87 1.16
CA ASP A 51 -2.08 -26.90 2.34
C ASP A 51 -1.21 -25.65 2.37
N ILE A 52 -1.38 -24.80 3.41
CA ILE A 52 -0.66 -23.56 3.56
C ILE A 52 0.11 -23.60 4.88
N THR A 53 1.41 -23.34 4.81
CA THR A 53 2.31 -23.39 5.96
C THR A 53 3.19 -22.14 6.02
N VAL A 54 3.55 -21.74 7.25
CA VAL A 54 4.56 -20.72 7.55
C VAL A 54 5.68 -21.39 8.35
N ASN A 55 6.90 -21.43 7.83
CA ASN A 55 8.03 -22.15 8.41
C ASN A 55 7.67 -23.60 8.79
N GLY A 56 6.88 -24.29 7.97
CA GLY A 56 6.45 -25.67 8.18
C GLY A 56 5.28 -25.85 9.16
N GLN A 57 4.83 -24.81 9.84
CA GLN A 57 3.62 -24.85 10.67
C GLN A 57 2.40 -24.46 9.83
N LYS A 58 1.25 -25.11 10.04
CA LYS A 58 -0.01 -24.72 9.38
C LYS A 58 -0.30 -23.23 9.61
N ALA A 59 -0.68 -22.50 8.55
CA ALA A 59 -0.89 -21.06 8.59
C ALA A 59 -1.95 -20.67 9.62
N ASP A 60 -3.07 -21.38 9.71
CA ASP A 60 -4.11 -21.16 10.73
C ASP A 60 -3.56 -21.17 12.14
N LYS A 61 -2.69 -22.15 12.43
CA LYS A 61 -2.06 -22.29 13.74
C LYS A 61 -0.99 -21.22 13.98
N PHE A 62 -0.23 -20.88 12.93
CA PHE A 62 0.81 -19.87 13.03
C PHE A 62 0.23 -18.48 13.32
N PHE A 63 -0.81 -18.08 12.59
CA PHE A 63 -1.47 -16.79 12.76
C PHE A 63 -2.48 -16.77 13.90
N GLY A 64 -2.85 -17.93 14.47
CA GLY A 64 -3.90 -18.03 15.48
C GLY A 64 -5.29 -17.69 14.96
N GLN A 65 -5.48 -17.73 13.66
CA GLN A 65 -6.70 -17.39 12.95
C GLN A 65 -6.91 -18.37 11.80
N LYS A 66 -8.13 -18.88 11.64
CA LYS A 66 -8.49 -19.72 10.52
C LYS A 66 -8.45 -18.92 9.21
N LEU A 67 -7.91 -19.53 8.18
CA LEU A 67 -7.99 -18.96 6.83
C LEU A 67 -9.42 -19.16 6.29
N ASP A 68 -10.07 -18.07 5.93
CA ASP A 68 -11.40 -18.10 5.31
C ASP A 68 -11.24 -18.47 3.84
N ALA A 69 -11.86 -19.57 3.43
CA ALA A 69 -11.90 -20.00 2.04
C ALA A 69 -13.12 -19.35 1.35
N LYS A 70 -12.86 -18.56 0.30
CA LYS A 70 -13.91 -17.86 -0.47
C LYS A 70 -13.70 -18.11 -1.95
N ASP A 71 -14.77 -18.50 -2.64
CA ASP A 71 -14.80 -18.53 -4.11
C ASP A 71 -14.96 -17.08 -4.61
N LEU A 72 -13.95 -16.59 -5.32
CA LEU A 72 -13.94 -15.24 -5.90
C LEU A 72 -14.61 -15.19 -7.29
N GLY A 73 -15.09 -16.32 -7.78
CA GLY A 73 -15.58 -16.49 -9.15
C GLY A 73 -14.44 -16.74 -10.15
N ASN A 74 -14.82 -17.01 -11.38
CA ASN A 74 -13.87 -17.32 -12.48
C ASN A 74 -12.86 -18.44 -12.18
N GLY A 75 -13.21 -19.39 -11.29
CA GLY A 75 -12.35 -20.52 -10.90
C GLY A 75 -11.19 -20.13 -9.99
N VAL A 76 -11.30 -19.05 -9.24
CA VAL A 76 -10.32 -18.61 -8.24
C VAL A 76 -10.88 -18.82 -6.84
N ILE A 77 -10.13 -19.49 -5.97
CA ILE A 77 -10.45 -19.65 -4.55
C ILE A 77 -9.36 -18.97 -3.73
N SER A 78 -9.77 -18.02 -2.88
CA SER A 78 -8.93 -17.33 -1.90
C SER A 78 -8.98 -18.04 -0.55
N TYR A 79 -7.83 -18.08 0.12
CA TYR A 79 -7.65 -18.54 1.51
C TYR A 79 -7.03 -17.39 2.30
N ARG A 80 -7.86 -16.61 3.01
CA ARG A 80 -7.48 -15.32 3.57
C ARG A 80 -7.57 -15.27 5.09
N ALA A 81 -6.62 -14.57 5.71
CA ALA A 81 -6.66 -14.14 7.12
C ALA A 81 -6.31 -12.67 7.20
N ASN A 82 -7.21 -11.86 7.77
CA ASN A 82 -7.05 -10.41 7.84
C ASN A 82 -6.34 -9.99 9.13
N GLN A 83 -5.60 -8.87 9.05
CA GLN A 83 -4.94 -8.24 10.20
C GLN A 83 -3.98 -9.16 10.99
N VAL A 84 -3.36 -10.10 10.29
CA VAL A 84 -2.31 -10.97 10.86
C VAL A 84 -0.97 -10.24 10.94
N ASN A 85 0.02 -10.83 11.62
CA ASN A 85 1.37 -10.26 11.70
C ASN A 85 2.43 -11.34 11.91
N PHE A 86 3.68 -10.96 11.68
CA PHE A 86 4.85 -11.73 12.13
C PHE A 86 5.35 -11.14 13.46
N PRO A 87 5.25 -11.85 14.58
CA PRO A 87 5.48 -11.25 15.90
C PRO A 87 6.97 -11.02 16.22
N LYS A 88 7.89 -11.68 15.52
CA LYS A 88 9.34 -11.64 15.78
C LYS A 88 10.13 -11.39 14.50
N ALA A 89 11.26 -10.71 14.64
CA ALA A 89 12.23 -10.57 13.57
C ALA A 89 12.78 -11.94 13.14
N GLY A 90 13.06 -12.09 11.86
CA GLY A 90 13.59 -13.30 11.26
C GLY A 90 13.21 -13.49 9.81
N ALA A 91 13.62 -14.62 9.25
CA ALA A 91 13.20 -15.04 7.93
C ALA A 91 11.98 -15.98 8.05
N TYR A 92 11.00 -15.77 7.21
CA TYR A 92 9.80 -16.60 7.13
C TYR A 92 9.62 -17.10 5.71
N THR A 93 9.25 -18.38 5.59
CA THR A 93 8.88 -18.99 4.31
C THR A 93 7.44 -19.44 4.40
N VAL A 94 6.60 -18.89 3.56
CA VAL A 94 5.25 -19.39 3.31
C VAL A 94 5.33 -20.37 2.18
N LYS A 95 4.73 -21.54 2.35
CA LYS A 95 4.55 -22.53 1.29
C LYS A 95 3.07 -22.85 1.16
N ALA A 96 2.55 -22.74 -0.06
CA ALA A 96 1.21 -23.16 -0.41
C ALA A 96 1.28 -24.32 -1.41
N THR A 97 0.52 -25.38 -1.16
CA THR A 97 0.43 -26.56 -2.03
C THR A 97 -1.04 -26.82 -2.35
N ALA A 98 -1.41 -26.77 -3.60
CA ALA A 98 -2.74 -27.12 -4.09
C ALA A 98 -2.68 -28.50 -4.77
N THR A 99 -3.63 -29.36 -4.45
CA THR A 99 -3.79 -30.68 -5.07
C THR A 99 -5.14 -30.75 -5.78
N ASP A 100 -5.12 -31.05 -7.05
CA ASP A 100 -6.31 -31.16 -7.89
C ASP A 100 -6.36 -32.50 -8.65
N ALA A 101 -7.14 -32.61 -9.71
CA ALA A 101 -7.22 -33.82 -10.54
C ALA A 101 -5.95 -34.07 -11.38
N ASP A 102 -5.22 -33.00 -11.72
CA ASP A 102 -4.02 -33.06 -12.56
C ASP A 102 -2.73 -33.26 -11.72
N GLY A 103 -2.83 -33.18 -10.38
CA GLY A 103 -1.71 -33.40 -9.47
C GLY A 103 -1.58 -32.36 -8.38
N ALA A 104 -0.36 -32.23 -7.83
CA ALA A 104 -0.04 -31.23 -6.82
C ALA A 104 0.89 -30.16 -7.41
N ASN A 105 0.60 -28.89 -7.15
CA ASN A 105 1.47 -27.77 -7.42
C ASN A 105 1.78 -26.99 -6.14
N SER A 106 2.93 -26.32 -6.08
CA SER A 106 3.36 -25.54 -4.90
C SER A 106 3.95 -24.22 -5.32
N ALA A 107 3.72 -23.22 -4.47
CA ALA A 107 4.39 -21.92 -4.53
C ALA A 107 4.97 -21.56 -3.16
N ASP A 108 6.07 -20.82 -3.17
CA ASP A 108 6.73 -20.34 -1.97
C ASP A 108 6.84 -18.81 -2.01
N ALA A 109 6.68 -18.17 -0.85
CA ALA A 109 7.01 -16.76 -0.65
C ALA A 109 7.91 -16.62 0.59
N ARG A 110 8.97 -15.83 0.46
CA ARG A 110 9.98 -15.60 1.51
C ARG A 110 9.88 -14.19 2.01
N TYR A 111 9.83 -14.02 3.32
CA TYR A 111 9.71 -12.73 3.95
C TYR A 111 10.86 -12.46 4.90
N THR A 112 11.26 -11.22 4.99
CA THR A 112 12.23 -10.74 5.99
C THR A 112 11.51 -9.84 6.97
N VAL A 113 11.50 -10.22 8.23
CA VAL A 113 10.92 -9.40 9.31
C VAL A 113 12.03 -8.78 10.12
N VAL A 114 11.99 -7.46 10.27
CA VAL A 114 12.99 -6.69 11.03
C VAL A 114 12.39 -6.22 12.35
N GLN A 115 13.23 -6.09 13.37
CA GLN A 115 12.82 -5.55 14.68
C GLN A 115 12.96 -4.04 14.67
N ASP A 116 11.97 -3.35 15.24
CA ASP A 116 12.12 -1.95 15.60
C ASP A 116 13.22 -1.77 16.65
N LYS A 117 13.99 -0.70 16.54
CA LYS A 117 14.97 -0.35 17.56
C LYS A 117 14.27 0.09 18.83
N ALA A 118 14.65 -0.49 19.96
CA ALA A 118 14.02 -0.22 21.27
C ALA A 118 14.15 1.26 21.68
N GLN A 119 15.22 1.94 21.25
CA GLN A 119 15.45 3.35 21.60
C GLN A 119 14.90 4.28 20.51
N ARG A 120 14.04 5.18 20.93
CA ARG A 120 13.48 6.25 20.08
C ARG A 120 14.58 7.19 19.62
N GLN A 121 14.78 7.28 18.31
CA GLN A 121 15.79 8.15 17.71
C GLN A 121 15.27 9.59 17.50
N ALA A 122 13.99 9.74 17.20
CA ALA A 122 13.34 11.01 16.96
C ALA A 122 12.02 11.12 17.73
N LYS A 123 11.72 12.32 18.25
CA LYS A 123 10.44 12.62 18.90
C LYS A 123 9.33 12.84 17.86
N ASN A 124 9.65 13.57 16.80
CA ASN A 124 8.75 13.88 15.70
C ASN A 124 9.43 13.55 14.37
N VAL A 125 8.64 13.23 13.36
CA VAL A 125 9.10 12.99 11.99
C VAL A 125 8.27 13.84 11.05
N ILE A 126 8.92 14.57 10.16
CA ILE A 126 8.27 15.32 9.08
C ILE A 126 8.79 14.73 7.77
N LEU A 127 7.87 14.21 6.96
CA LEU A 127 8.15 13.68 5.63
C LEU A 127 7.68 14.70 4.59
N PHE A 128 8.62 15.21 3.80
CA PHE A 128 8.33 16.03 2.63
C PHE A 128 8.38 15.16 1.38
N VAL A 129 7.30 15.14 0.62
CA VAL A 129 7.20 14.41 -0.65
C VAL A 129 7.08 15.41 -1.79
N GLY A 130 8.07 15.44 -2.68
CA GLY A 130 8.01 16.19 -3.92
C GLY A 130 7.39 15.30 -5.02
N ASP A 131 6.07 15.37 -5.18
CA ASP A 131 5.35 14.56 -6.15
C ASP A 131 5.73 14.97 -7.59
N GLY A 132 6.13 13.98 -8.40
CA GLY A 132 6.62 14.20 -9.75
C GLY A 132 7.93 14.99 -9.85
N MET A 133 8.62 15.25 -8.73
CA MET A 133 9.87 15.99 -8.71
C MET A 133 11.03 15.17 -9.27
N SER A 134 11.35 15.39 -10.53
CA SER A 134 12.51 14.79 -11.18
C SER A 134 13.84 15.45 -10.73
N LEU A 135 14.96 14.79 -11.04
CA LEU A 135 16.29 15.39 -10.84
C LEU A 135 16.44 16.70 -11.61
N GLN A 136 15.86 16.79 -12.80
CA GLN A 136 15.88 18.00 -13.63
C GLN A 136 15.06 19.13 -13.01
N ALA A 137 13.90 18.84 -12.43
CA ALA A 137 13.08 19.83 -11.73
C ALA A 137 13.83 20.41 -10.51
N ARG A 138 14.52 19.55 -9.74
CA ARG A 138 15.39 19.96 -8.62
C ARG A 138 16.55 20.85 -9.10
N GLU A 139 17.21 20.45 -10.19
CA GLU A 139 18.30 21.21 -10.80
C GLU A 139 17.84 22.60 -11.21
N MET A 140 16.71 22.68 -11.92
CA MET A 140 16.13 23.94 -12.35
C MET A 140 15.72 24.82 -11.16
N ALA A 141 15.12 24.25 -10.12
CA ALA A 141 14.78 24.97 -8.88
C ALA A 141 16.02 25.58 -8.22
N ARG A 142 17.15 24.86 -8.21
CA ARG A 142 18.42 25.36 -7.67
C ARG A 142 18.94 26.55 -8.51
N ILE A 143 18.97 26.42 -9.83
CA ILE A 143 19.41 27.49 -10.73
C ILE A 143 18.55 28.75 -10.53
N ILE A 144 17.22 28.60 -10.53
CA ILE A 144 16.31 29.74 -10.41
C ILE A 144 16.38 30.40 -9.03
N SER A 145 16.46 29.62 -7.96
CA SER A 145 16.40 30.16 -6.59
C SER A 145 17.76 30.63 -6.04
N LYS A 146 18.87 30.03 -6.51
CA LYS A 146 20.19 30.31 -5.99
C LYS A 146 21.11 31.03 -6.98
N GLY A 147 20.79 30.95 -8.26
CA GLY A 147 21.60 31.48 -9.34
C GLY A 147 22.85 30.63 -9.65
N MET A 148 23.51 31.02 -10.72
CA MET A 148 24.71 30.35 -11.20
C MET A 148 25.72 31.41 -11.72
N THR A 149 27.00 31.25 -11.38
CA THR A 149 28.07 32.12 -11.80
C THR A 149 29.20 31.30 -12.39
N ASN A 150 29.60 31.59 -13.60
CA ASN A 150 30.69 30.88 -14.32
C ASN A 150 30.51 29.33 -14.31
N GLY A 151 29.28 28.83 -14.52
CA GLY A 151 28.95 27.39 -14.52
C GLY A 151 28.90 26.73 -13.15
N LYS A 152 29.00 27.48 -12.08
CA LYS A 152 28.88 26.96 -10.70
C LYS A 152 27.62 27.50 -10.02
N TYR A 153 26.91 26.63 -9.31
CA TYR A 153 25.78 27.05 -8.47
C TYR A 153 26.28 27.94 -7.32
N ASN A 154 25.58 29.02 -7.04
CA ASN A 154 25.92 29.94 -5.98
C ASN A 154 25.65 29.40 -4.59
N ASP A 155 24.63 28.50 -4.45
CA ASP A 155 24.30 27.80 -3.21
C ASP A 155 23.48 26.53 -3.52
N LEU A 156 23.26 25.71 -2.50
CA LEU A 156 22.44 24.50 -2.52
C LEU A 156 21.01 24.75 -2.03
N LEU A 157 20.07 23.93 -2.46
CA LEU A 157 18.73 23.86 -1.88
C LEU A 157 18.78 23.29 -0.45
N ALA A 158 17.81 23.62 0.40
CA ALA A 158 17.74 23.09 1.76
C ALA A 158 17.77 21.55 1.80
N MET A 159 17.06 20.88 0.89
CA MET A 159 17.07 19.42 0.79
C MET A 159 18.44 18.83 0.42
N GLU A 160 19.27 19.58 -0.27
CA GLU A 160 20.63 19.15 -0.68
C GLU A 160 21.66 19.33 0.44
N LYS A 161 21.34 20.14 1.46
CA LYS A 161 22.16 20.34 2.67
C LYS A 161 21.88 19.30 3.75
N MET A 162 20.94 18.37 3.53
CA MET A 162 20.69 17.30 4.48
C MET A 162 21.88 16.35 4.59
N PRO A 163 22.20 15.85 5.80
CA PRO A 163 23.42 15.08 6.04
C PRO A 163 23.42 13.69 5.40
N HIS A 164 22.25 13.17 5.03
CA HIS A 164 22.09 11.85 4.43
C HIS A 164 21.30 11.95 3.14
N ASN A 165 21.83 11.35 2.09
CA ASN A 165 21.19 11.25 0.78
C ASN A 165 21.28 9.82 0.27
N CYS A 166 20.24 9.36 -0.43
CA CYS A 166 20.24 8.07 -1.10
C CYS A 166 19.43 8.14 -2.40
N LEU A 167 19.63 7.17 -3.25
CA LEU A 167 18.78 6.92 -4.42
C LEU A 167 17.80 5.80 -4.10
N ILE A 168 16.57 5.95 -4.58
CA ILE A 168 15.53 4.93 -4.47
C ILE A 168 15.08 4.49 -5.85
N THR A 169 14.70 3.22 -5.99
CA THR A 169 14.03 2.71 -7.18
C THR A 169 12.53 2.96 -7.05
N THR A 170 11.89 3.39 -8.13
CA THR A 170 10.51 3.84 -8.12
C THR A 170 9.52 2.89 -8.82
N SER A 171 10.01 1.79 -9.43
CA SER A 171 9.12 0.83 -10.09
C SER A 171 8.05 0.29 -9.15
N GLY A 172 6.85 0.10 -9.69
CA GLY A 172 5.77 -0.60 -9.01
C GLY A 172 6.01 -2.11 -8.92
N TYR A 173 5.01 -2.84 -8.44
CA TYR A 173 4.99 -4.30 -8.44
C TYR A 173 4.70 -4.86 -9.84
N ASP A 174 3.79 -4.26 -10.55
CA ASP A 174 3.28 -4.69 -11.87
C ASP A 174 3.89 -3.91 -13.04
N SER A 175 4.63 -2.83 -12.79
CA SER A 175 5.09 -1.90 -13.81
C SER A 175 6.44 -1.25 -13.49
N LEU A 176 7.27 -1.08 -14.51
CA LEU A 176 8.51 -0.30 -14.41
C LEU A 176 8.22 1.20 -14.28
N THR A 177 7.13 1.68 -14.88
CA THR A 177 6.66 3.05 -14.76
C THR A 177 5.67 3.12 -13.60
N THR A 178 5.93 4.02 -12.67
CA THR A 178 5.11 4.22 -11.47
C THR A 178 4.12 5.37 -11.66
N ASP A 179 3.14 5.44 -10.74
CA ASP A 179 2.34 6.64 -10.50
C ASP A 179 2.50 7.11 -9.04
N SER A 180 1.82 8.20 -8.65
CA SER A 180 1.89 8.72 -7.28
C SER A 180 1.30 7.75 -6.25
N ALA A 181 0.32 6.92 -6.64
CA ALA A 181 -0.37 6.02 -5.73
C ALA A 181 0.53 4.89 -5.26
N ASN A 182 1.04 4.06 -6.18
CA ASN A 182 1.87 2.91 -5.81
C ASN A 182 3.24 3.33 -5.27
N SER A 183 3.79 4.47 -5.69
CA SER A 183 5.02 4.99 -5.10
C SER A 183 4.80 5.49 -3.67
N ALA A 184 3.70 6.22 -3.41
CA ALA A 184 3.35 6.66 -2.06
C ALA A 184 2.98 5.48 -1.15
N SER A 185 2.31 4.44 -1.67
CA SER A 185 2.12 3.17 -0.96
C SER A 185 3.46 2.59 -0.48
N ALA A 186 4.48 2.60 -1.35
CA ALA A 186 5.80 2.09 -0.96
C ALA A 186 6.47 2.92 0.14
N TYR A 187 6.29 4.26 0.16
CA TYR A 187 6.80 5.10 1.27
C TYR A 187 6.05 4.83 2.56
N ALA A 188 4.72 4.65 2.47
CA ALA A 188 3.86 4.50 3.62
C ALA A 188 3.93 3.12 4.26
N THR A 189 4.04 2.06 3.47
CA THR A 189 3.95 0.68 3.95
C THR A 189 5.27 -0.08 3.95
N GLY A 190 6.25 0.36 3.15
CA GLY A 190 7.45 -0.42 2.85
C GLY A 190 7.22 -1.52 1.80
N HIS A 191 6.03 -1.60 1.21
CA HIS A 191 5.64 -2.61 0.23
C HIS A 191 5.35 -1.98 -1.13
N LYS A 192 5.84 -2.58 -2.20
CA LYS A 192 5.46 -2.19 -3.55
C LYS A 192 4.03 -2.61 -3.84
N SER A 193 3.26 -1.73 -4.47
CA SER A 193 1.89 -1.97 -4.90
C SER A 193 1.76 -1.84 -6.41
N VAL A 194 0.60 -2.15 -6.95
CA VAL A 194 0.27 -1.98 -8.37
C VAL A 194 -0.07 -0.52 -8.67
N VAL A 195 0.01 -0.13 -9.95
CA VAL A 195 -0.36 1.22 -10.39
C VAL A 195 -1.79 1.56 -9.95
N ASN A 196 -2.01 2.79 -9.48
CA ASN A 196 -3.25 3.33 -8.90
C ASN A 196 -3.62 2.84 -7.49
N ALA A 197 -2.92 1.89 -6.90
CA ALA A 197 -3.28 1.33 -5.59
C ALA A 197 -2.62 2.06 -4.42
N LEU A 198 -3.35 2.13 -3.32
CA LEU A 198 -2.99 2.75 -2.05
C LEU A 198 -2.98 1.65 -0.97
N GLY A 199 -1.81 1.30 -0.44
CA GLY A 199 -1.66 0.43 0.74
C GLY A 199 -2.26 -0.97 0.64
N VAL A 200 -2.47 -1.50 -0.56
CA VAL A 200 -3.03 -2.84 -0.79
C VAL A 200 -2.22 -3.63 -1.81
N TYR A 201 -2.37 -4.94 -1.78
CA TYR A 201 -2.03 -5.84 -2.88
C TYR A 201 -3.30 -6.14 -3.68
N GLU A 202 -3.23 -6.03 -5.01
CA GLU A 202 -4.35 -6.38 -5.87
C GLU A 202 -4.63 -7.88 -5.78
N ASP A 203 -5.86 -8.26 -5.47
CA ASP A 203 -6.35 -9.63 -5.56
C ASP A 203 -6.99 -9.93 -6.93
N SER A 204 -7.60 -11.09 -7.09
CA SER A 204 -8.24 -11.51 -8.34
C SER A 204 -9.69 -11.04 -8.49
N THR A 205 -10.22 -10.27 -7.54
CA THR A 205 -11.56 -9.69 -7.65
C THR A 205 -11.54 -8.42 -8.51
N LYS A 206 -12.72 -7.91 -8.84
CA LYS A 206 -12.88 -6.59 -9.47
C LYS A 206 -13.24 -5.50 -8.47
N ASP A 207 -13.53 -5.87 -7.24
CA ASP A 207 -13.88 -4.94 -6.17
C ASP A 207 -12.60 -4.21 -5.71
N PRO A 208 -12.53 -2.88 -5.78
CA PRO A 208 -11.34 -2.14 -5.36
C PRO A 208 -11.27 -1.91 -3.83
N PHE A 209 -12.18 -2.49 -3.06
CA PHE A 209 -12.31 -2.26 -1.62
C PHE A 209 -12.06 -3.51 -0.77
N ASP A 210 -11.93 -4.67 -1.41
CA ASP A 210 -11.69 -5.95 -0.71
C ASP A 210 -10.26 -6.48 -0.87
N ASP A 211 -9.38 -5.74 -1.54
CA ASP A 211 -7.97 -6.09 -1.73
C ASP A 211 -7.20 -6.25 -0.40
N PRO A 212 -6.24 -7.18 -0.30
CA PRO A 212 -5.40 -7.38 0.88
C PRO A 212 -4.64 -6.13 1.30
N ARG A 213 -4.92 -5.62 2.51
CA ARG A 213 -4.33 -4.40 3.08
C ARG A 213 -2.97 -4.68 3.71
N VAL A 214 -2.09 -3.69 3.67
CA VAL A 214 -0.83 -3.66 4.42
C VAL A 214 -0.81 -2.41 5.28
N GLU A 215 -0.61 -2.59 6.58
CA GLU A 215 -0.57 -1.48 7.55
C GLU A 215 0.45 -0.42 7.14
N ASN A 216 0.02 0.83 7.05
CA ASN A 216 0.88 1.96 6.73
C ASN A 216 1.57 2.52 7.98
N ILE A 217 2.57 3.38 7.78
CA ILE A 217 3.35 3.95 8.89
C ILE A 217 2.47 4.77 9.85
N SER A 218 1.43 5.44 9.36
CA SER A 218 0.52 6.23 10.19
C SER A 218 -0.24 5.34 11.17
N GLU A 219 -0.76 4.21 10.70
CA GLU A 219 -1.42 3.22 11.53
C GLU A 219 -0.45 2.60 12.55
N ILE A 220 0.75 2.22 12.09
CA ILE A 220 1.79 1.64 12.95
C ILE A 220 2.13 2.58 14.09
N VAL A 221 2.41 3.87 13.82
CA VAL A 221 2.84 4.81 14.86
C VAL A 221 1.70 5.21 15.78
N LYS A 222 0.47 5.34 15.28
CA LYS A 222 -0.72 5.56 16.13
C LYS A 222 -0.92 4.38 17.08
N ARG A 223 -0.99 3.17 16.56
CA ARG A 223 -1.25 1.95 17.33
C ARG A 223 -0.13 1.61 18.31
N SER A 224 1.14 1.65 17.87
CA SER A 224 2.27 1.16 18.66
C SER A 224 2.96 2.23 19.51
N ARG A 225 2.79 3.51 19.19
CA ARG A 225 3.50 4.63 19.81
C ARG A 225 2.60 5.74 20.36
N GLY A 226 1.28 5.69 20.06
CA GLY A 226 0.35 6.76 20.44
C GLY A 226 0.71 8.12 19.82
N MET A 227 1.32 8.12 18.65
CA MET A 227 1.70 9.36 17.96
C MET A 227 0.51 9.94 17.20
N SER A 228 0.45 11.26 17.15
CA SER A 228 -0.46 11.96 16.25
C SER A 228 0.07 11.96 14.82
N VAL A 229 -0.85 11.99 13.85
CA VAL A 229 -0.57 11.98 12.42
C VAL A 229 -1.22 13.19 11.76
N GLY A 230 -0.44 13.97 11.02
CA GLY A 230 -0.92 15.07 10.21
C GLY A 230 -0.66 14.85 8.73
N ILE A 231 -1.67 15.11 7.90
CA ILE A 231 -1.59 15.10 6.45
C ILE A 231 -1.73 16.53 5.94
N ILE A 232 -0.72 17.01 5.24
CA ILE A 232 -0.69 18.36 4.69
C ILE A 232 -0.29 18.27 3.22
N THR A 233 -1.08 18.85 2.33
CA THR A 233 -0.84 18.79 0.88
C THR A 233 -1.27 20.08 0.17
N GLN A 234 -0.66 20.37 -0.97
CA GLN A 234 -1.12 21.41 -1.90
C GLN A 234 -2.20 20.91 -2.86
N ALA A 235 -2.34 19.57 -2.98
CA ALA A 235 -3.37 18.92 -3.78
C ALA A 235 -4.71 18.77 -3.01
N GLU A 236 -5.64 18.00 -3.56
CA GLU A 236 -6.78 17.50 -2.78
C GLU A 236 -6.26 16.52 -1.72
N SER A 237 -6.78 16.59 -0.51
CA SER A 237 -6.35 15.71 0.58
C SER A 237 -6.69 14.23 0.34
N THR A 238 -7.61 13.96 -0.58
CA THR A 238 -7.97 12.63 -1.06
C THR A 238 -7.18 12.18 -2.29
N ASP A 239 -6.25 13.00 -2.79
CA ASP A 239 -5.40 12.56 -3.90
C ASP A 239 -4.38 11.51 -3.42
N ALA A 240 -3.81 10.79 -4.36
CA ALA A 240 -3.06 9.56 -4.13
C ALA A 240 -1.93 9.69 -3.10
N THR A 241 -1.08 10.72 -3.21
CA THR A 241 0.11 10.85 -2.36
C THR A 241 -0.23 11.10 -0.88
N PRO A 242 -1.11 12.04 -0.52
CA PRO A 242 -1.57 12.16 0.87
C PRO A 242 -2.42 10.96 1.31
N ALA A 243 -3.27 10.43 0.43
CA ALA A 243 -4.16 9.32 0.76
C ALA A 243 -3.42 8.03 1.09
N ALA A 244 -2.33 7.70 0.40
CA ALA A 244 -1.55 6.49 0.67
C ALA A 244 -0.92 6.45 2.06
N MET A 245 -0.82 7.59 2.74
CA MET A 245 -0.30 7.66 4.11
C MET A 245 -1.30 7.14 5.15
N VAL A 246 -2.59 7.02 4.79
CA VAL A 246 -3.67 6.66 5.73
C VAL A 246 -4.71 5.72 5.14
N GLY A 247 -4.90 5.65 3.83
CA GLY A 247 -6.00 4.93 3.19
C GLY A 247 -5.56 3.66 2.45
N HIS A 248 -6.55 2.82 2.12
CA HIS A 248 -6.37 1.53 1.47
C HIS A 248 -7.42 1.31 0.38
N THR A 249 -6.99 1.35 -0.86
CA THR A 249 -7.84 1.00 -2.01
C THR A 249 -6.98 0.67 -3.23
N ARG A 250 -7.41 -0.25 -4.06
CA ARG A 250 -6.77 -0.50 -5.36
C ARG A 250 -6.90 0.67 -6.34
N ARG A 251 -7.79 1.65 -6.09
CA ARG A 251 -8.08 2.71 -7.05
C ARG A 251 -8.08 4.10 -6.42
N ARG A 252 -7.01 4.85 -6.65
CA ARG A 252 -6.88 6.26 -6.23
C ARG A 252 -8.02 7.16 -6.70
N ALA A 253 -8.74 6.78 -7.75
CA ALA A 253 -9.88 7.55 -8.26
C ALA A 253 -11.10 7.50 -7.34
N ASN A 254 -11.17 6.55 -6.40
CA ASN A 254 -12.28 6.39 -5.45
C ASN A 254 -12.18 7.41 -4.30
N GLN A 255 -12.07 8.70 -4.63
CA GLN A 255 -11.82 9.76 -3.66
C GLN A 255 -12.95 9.95 -2.64
N ASP A 256 -14.18 9.58 -2.98
CA ASP A 256 -15.32 9.61 -2.07
C ASP A 256 -15.13 8.55 -0.96
N TYR A 257 -14.71 7.35 -1.33
CA TYR A 257 -14.36 6.29 -0.41
C TYR A 257 -13.18 6.70 0.49
N ILE A 258 -12.11 7.24 -0.11
CA ILE A 258 -10.91 7.71 0.62
C ILE A 258 -11.29 8.76 1.66
N ALA A 259 -12.15 9.73 1.32
CA ALA A 259 -12.63 10.73 2.27
C ALA A 259 -13.38 10.10 3.43
N SER A 260 -14.19 9.07 3.16
CA SER A 260 -14.95 8.34 4.19
C SER A 260 -14.03 7.46 5.05
N GLU A 261 -13.06 6.79 4.43
CA GLU A 261 -12.08 5.95 5.12
C GLU A 261 -11.26 6.75 6.15
N TYR A 262 -10.99 8.04 5.90
CA TYR A 262 -10.32 8.93 6.87
C TYR A 262 -11.09 9.10 8.19
N LEU A 263 -12.37 8.71 8.27
CA LEU A 263 -13.15 8.71 9.50
C LEU A 263 -12.94 7.46 10.37
N GLU A 264 -12.34 6.41 9.85
CA GLU A 264 -12.13 5.16 10.57
C GLU A 264 -11.10 5.36 11.69
N ASP A 265 -11.42 4.88 12.89
CA ASP A 265 -10.72 5.26 14.11
C ASP A 265 -9.24 4.89 14.14
N TYR A 266 -8.86 3.76 13.55
CA TYR A 266 -7.50 3.24 13.69
C TYR A 266 -6.49 3.92 12.74
N HIS A 267 -6.92 4.55 11.66
CA HIS A 267 -6.03 5.30 10.77
C HIS A 267 -6.39 6.77 10.59
N ARG A 268 -7.44 7.25 11.26
CA ARG A 268 -7.89 8.65 11.16
C ARG A 268 -6.74 9.63 11.46
N PRO A 269 -6.40 10.55 10.53
CA PRO A 269 -5.41 11.60 10.80
C PRO A 269 -5.91 12.56 11.86
N ASP A 270 -5.01 13.07 12.72
CA ASP A 270 -5.32 14.06 13.74
C ASP A 270 -5.40 15.48 13.13
N VAL A 271 -4.71 15.70 12.00
CA VAL A 271 -4.75 16.93 11.22
C VAL A 271 -4.84 16.59 9.74
N ILE A 272 -5.76 17.27 9.03
CA ILE A 272 -5.88 17.20 7.58
C ILE A 272 -5.91 18.63 7.04
N MET A 273 -4.92 18.98 6.21
CA MET A 273 -4.85 20.27 5.53
C MET A 273 -4.58 20.07 4.05
N GLY A 274 -5.45 20.63 3.21
CA GLY A 274 -5.33 20.49 1.76
C GLY A 274 -6.56 21.01 1.05
N GLY A 275 -6.57 20.87 -0.27
CA GLY A 275 -7.72 21.13 -1.11
C GLY A 275 -8.74 19.99 -1.08
N GLY A 276 -9.75 20.09 -1.93
CA GLY A 276 -10.68 19.00 -2.23
C GLY A 276 -11.91 18.93 -1.31
N SER A 277 -12.33 20.02 -0.64
CA SER A 277 -13.57 20.05 0.16
C SER A 277 -14.78 19.46 -0.57
N ARG A 278 -14.79 19.55 -1.90
CA ARG A 278 -15.80 18.95 -2.79
C ARG A 278 -15.96 17.44 -2.66
N ARG A 279 -14.98 16.73 -2.07
CA ARG A 279 -15.02 15.28 -1.79
C ARG A 279 -15.58 14.95 -0.41
N TYR A 280 -15.83 15.99 0.41
CA TYR A 280 -16.25 15.86 1.79
C TYR A 280 -17.68 16.38 2.03
N ILE A 281 -18.28 17.08 1.05
CA ILE A 281 -19.64 17.59 1.12
C ILE A 281 -20.62 16.68 0.36
N PRO A 282 -21.87 16.53 0.83
CA PRO A 282 -22.85 15.63 0.21
C PRO A 282 -23.17 16.01 -1.24
N GLN A 283 -23.57 15.04 -2.04
CA GLN A 283 -23.91 15.24 -3.46
C GLN A 283 -24.96 16.34 -3.68
N SER A 284 -25.86 16.56 -2.72
CA SER A 284 -26.90 17.59 -2.77
C SER A 284 -26.37 19.01 -2.67
N GLU A 285 -25.13 19.21 -2.21
CA GLU A 285 -24.51 20.54 -2.10
C GLU A 285 -23.83 20.96 -3.41
N GLN A 286 -23.98 22.25 -3.72
CA GLN A 286 -23.37 22.83 -4.93
C GLN A 286 -21.83 22.69 -4.90
N GLY A 287 -21.27 22.19 -5.97
CA GLY A 287 -19.83 21.99 -6.13
C GLY A 287 -19.31 20.64 -5.63
N SER A 288 -20.17 19.82 -5.02
CA SER A 288 -19.81 18.45 -4.64
C SER A 288 -19.36 17.60 -5.84
N LYS A 289 -18.43 16.71 -5.57
CA LYS A 289 -17.98 15.64 -6.48
C LYS A 289 -18.21 14.25 -5.90
N ARG A 290 -18.94 14.17 -4.76
CA ARG A 290 -19.37 12.87 -4.21
C ARG A 290 -20.54 12.29 -5.03
N HIS A 291 -20.69 10.98 -4.95
CA HIS A 291 -21.78 10.23 -5.58
C HIS A 291 -22.82 9.75 -4.55
N ASP A 292 -22.70 10.23 -3.32
CA ASP A 292 -23.57 9.93 -2.20
C ASP A 292 -23.92 11.21 -1.40
N ASN A 293 -24.78 11.06 -0.38
CA ASN A 293 -25.21 12.17 0.48
C ASN A 293 -24.46 12.21 1.82
N GLN A 294 -23.30 11.56 1.96
CA GLN A 294 -22.51 11.61 3.17
C GLN A 294 -21.88 13.00 3.34
N ASN A 295 -22.04 13.60 4.50
CA ASN A 295 -21.39 14.86 4.89
C ASN A 295 -20.18 14.56 5.78
N VAL A 296 -19.06 14.25 5.15
CA VAL A 296 -17.82 13.87 5.83
C VAL A 296 -17.28 15.02 6.70
N ILE A 297 -17.45 16.29 6.28
CA ILE A 297 -17.07 17.45 7.11
C ILE A 297 -17.85 17.45 8.41
N GLN A 298 -19.16 17.20 8.36
CA GLN A 298 -19.98 17.17 9.57
C GLN A 298 -19.59 16.00 10.47
N GLU A 299 -19.34 14.82 9.90
CA GLU A 299 -18.89 13.67 10.67
C GLU A 299 -17.52 13.88 11.35
N PHE A 300 -16.59 14.62 10.73
CA PHE A 300 -15.36 15.06 11.39
C PHE A 300 -15.64 16.02 12.55
N LYS A 301 -16.55 16.99 12.36
CA LYS A 301 -16.96 17.89 13.45
C LYS A 301 -17.57 17.14 14.62
N ASP A 302 -18.42 16.14 14.34
CA ASP A 302 -19.05 15.28 15.36
C ASP A 302 -18.01 14.45 16.13
N LYS A 303 -16.85 14.18 15.52
CA LYS A 303 -15.68 13.56 16.14
C LYS A 303 -14.74 14.57 16.84
N GLY A 304 -15.13 15.84 16.94
CA GLY A 304 -14.38 16.89 17.65
C GLY A 304 -13.37 17.65 16.81
N TYR A 305 -13.38 17.52 15.49
CA TYR A 305 -12.48 18.29 14.62
C TYR A 305 -13.02 19.72 14.41
N THR A 306 -12.09 20.66 14.31
CA THR A 306 -12.40 22.05 13.90
C THR A 306 -12.20 22.16 12.39
N PHE A 307 -13.27 22.47 11.66
CA PHE A 307 -13.18 22.77 10.23
C PHE A 307 -12.78 24.24 10.03
N VAL A 308 -11.74 24.44 9.21
CA VAL A 308 -11.23 25.77 8.85
C VAL A 308 -11.13 25.88 7.33
N SER A 309 -11.45 27.03 6.77
CA SER A 309 -11.47 27.26 5.33
C SER A 309 -10.43 28.28 4.84
N ASN A 310 -9.76 28.95 5.77
CA ASN A 310 -8.76 29.96 5.46
C ASN A 310 -7.71 30.10 6.58
N SER A 311 -6.64 30.83 6.29
CA SER A 311 -5.51 31.00 7.21
C SER A 311 -5.88 31.69 8.51
N LYS A 312 -6.85 32.64 8.49
CA LYS A 312 -7.30 33.36 9.71
C LYS A 312 -8.01 32.40 10.66
N GLU A 313 -8.89 31.58 10.14
CA GLU A 313 -9.57 30.54 10.92
C GLU A 313 -8.58 29.49 11.44
N MET A 314 -7.62 29.06 10.59
CA MET A 314 -6.59 28.12 11.00
C MET A 314 -5.73 28.67 12.15
N MET A 315 -5.34 29.95 12.11
CA MET A 315 -4.53 30.57 13.16
C MET A 315 -5.32 30.78 14.46
N ALA A 316 -6.65 30.82 14.41
CA ALA A 316 -7.54 30.96 15.56
C ALA A 316 -8.02 29.60 16.12
N ALA A 317 -7.75 28.50 15.42
CA ALA A 317 -8.13 27.16 15.86
C ALA A 317 -7.33 26.75 17.12
N PRO A 318 -7.94 25.97 18.02
CA PRO A 318 -7.33 25.54 19.28
C PRO A 318 -6.10 24.64 19.10
#